data_f66090a7db71e2704ca27f9e51d17bdc
#
_entry.id   f66090a7db71e2704ca27f9e51d17bdc
#
_cell.length_a   1.000
_cell.length_b   1.000
_cell.length_c   1.000
_cell.angle_alpha   90.00
_cell.angle_beta   90.00
_cell.angle_gamma   90.00
#
_symmetry.space_group_name_H-M   'P 1'
#
loop_
_entity.id
_entity.type
_entity.pdbx_description
1 polymer ?
#
loop_
_entity_poly.entity_id
_entity_poly.type
_entity_poly.pdbx_seq_one_letter_code
_entity_poly.pdbx_strand_id
1 'polypeptide(L)'
;MDYQNTLKYLYESAPMFQQIGGKAYKPGLETTHKLDEHFGHPHQQFKTIHIAGTNGKGSCSHTIAAVLQCAGYRVGLFTSPHLIDFRERIRINGEMIPEEYVVNFVEEHRSFFEPLHPSFFELTTAMAFRYFADQKVDVAVIEVGMGGRLDCTNIIHPDLCVITNIGLDHTQYLGDTLTKIAKEKAGIIKEGVPVVIGRAQGAVKRVFTMKAKEKNAPIEYARENARYWDMEIVPYSKLQEIRPMMDNTIQSMHEMIEAMDEQSEEEANQMRQALLMLDLSDSLRTLDQICLLYTSDAAD
;
A
#
# COMPACT_ATOMS: atom_id res chain seq x y z
N MET A 1 -26.37 10.73 4.14
CA MET A 1 -26.39 10.12 2.77
C MET A 1 -26.29 8.61 2.93
N ASP A 2 -26.71 7.80 1.93
CA ASP A 2 -26.27 6.41 1.86
C ASP A 2 -24.86 6.30 1.28
N TYR A 3 -24.26 5.11 1.36
CA TYR A 3 -22.88 4.88 0.92
C TYR A 3 -22.67 5.17 -0.57
N GLN A 4 -23.61 4.78 -1.44
CA GLN A 4 -23.48 5.01 -2.88
C GLN A 4 -23.52 6.50 -3.25
N ASN A 5 -24.40 7.26 -2.62
CA ASN A 5 -24.45 8.71 -2.79
C ASN A 5 -23.21 9.39 -2.21
N THR A 6 -22.64 8.87 -1.13
CA THR A 6 -21.38 9.37 -0.55
C THR A 6 -20.21 9.12 -1.49
N LEU A 7 -20.12 7.93 -2.10
CA LEU A 7 -19.08 7.65 -3.11
C LEU A 7 -19.22 8.56 -4.34
N LYS A 8 -20.46 8.72 -4.83
CA LYS A 8 -20.72 9.62 -5.95
C LYS A 8 -20.26 11.05 -5.62
N TYR A 9 -20.60 11.54 -4.43
CA TYR A 9 -20.15 12.85 -3.95
C TYR A 9 -18.61 12.93 -3.92
N LEU A 10 -17.92 11.94 -3.37
CA LEU A 10 -16.45 11.92 -3.32
C LEU A 10 -15.82 11.96 -4.71
N TYR A 11 -16.39 11.25 -5.68
CA TYR A 11 -15.88 11.21 -7.05
C TYR A 11 -16.17 12.47 -7.85
N GLU A 12 -17.30 13.13 -7.60
CA GLU A 12 -17.70 14.35 -8.30
C GLU A 12 -17.06 15.61 -7.68
N SER A 13 -16.94 15.67 -6.35
CA SER A 13 -16.44 16.84 -5.63
C SER A 13 -14.93 16.92 -5.55
N ALA A 14 -14.27 15.77 -5.60
CA ALA A 14 -12.81 15.66 -5.49
C ALA A 14 -12.23 14.96 -6.74
N PRO A 15 -11.60 15.71 -7.65
CA PRO A 15 -11.12 15.16 -8.91
C PRO A 15 -10.13 14.00 -8.70
N MET A 16 -10.41 12.86 -9.33
CA MET A 16 -9.52 11.69 -9.30
C MET A 16 -8.51 11.73 -10.44
N PHE A 17 -7.24 11.43 -10.13
CA PHE A 17 -6.19 11.35 -11.13
C PHE A 17 -6.51 10.33 -12.24
N GLN A 18 -7.14 9.22 -11.90
CA GLN A 18 -7.54 8.17 -12.84
C GLN A 18 -8.60 8.63 -13.86
N GLN A 19 -9.43 9.61 -13.51
CA GLN A 19 -10.51 10.11 -14.39
C GLN A 19 -10.08 11.29 -15.25
N ILE A 20 -9.34 12.25 -14.68
CA ILE A 20 -8.97 13.50 -15.35
C ILE A 20 -7.46 13.69 -15.51
N GLY A 21 -6.67 12.66 -15.18
CA GLY A 21 -5.22 12.68 -15.33
C GLY A 21 -4.57 13.82 -14.54
N GLY A 22 -3.61 14.47 -15.14
CA GLY A 22 -2.82 15.50 -14.50
C GLY A 22 -3.54 16.73 -14.01
N LYS A 23 -4.75 16.97 -14.44
CA LYS A 23 -5.57 18.07 -13.92
C LYS A 23 -5.98 17.84 -12.46
N ALA A 24 -5.98 16.59 -11.99
CA ALA A 24 -6.21 16.23 -10.59
C ALA A 24 -4.95 16.38 -9.72
N TYR A 25 -3.77 16.51 -10.33
CA TYR A 25 -2.53 16.66 -9.57
C TYR A 25 -2.42 18.08 -9.01
N LYS A 26 -2.49 18.18 -7.70
CA LYS A 26 -2.39 19.43 -6.95
C LYS A 26 -1.01 19.45 -6.27
N PRO A 27 -0.03 20.17 -6.80
CA PRO A 27 1.30 20.20 -6.17
C PRO A 27 1.24 20.96 -4.86
N GLY A 28 1.86 20.38 -3.83
CA GLY A 28 1.95 20.97 -2.48
C GLY A 28 1.18 20.18 -1.44
N LEU A 29 1.46 20.48 -0.18
CA LEU A 29 0.88 19.79 0.98
C LEU A 29 -0.01 20.72 1.83
N GLU A 30 -0.32 21.93 1.34
CA GLU A 30 -1.05 22.93 2.12
C GLU A 30 -2.44 22.44 2.54
N THR A 31 -3.20 21.90 1.59
CA THR A 31 -4.54 21.35 1.88
C THR A 31 -4.44 20.14 2.79
N THR A 32 -3.45 19.28 2.57
CA THR A 32 -3.19 18.10 3.42
C THR A 32 -2.90 18.51 4.85
N HIS A 33 -2.06 19.53 5.08
CA HIS A 33 -1.77 20.03 6.42
C HIS A 33 -3.01 20.64 7.11
N LYS A 34 -3.87 21.37 6.37
CA LYS A 34 -5.12 21.89 6.91
C LYS A 34 -6.09 20.78 7.33
N LEU A 35 -6.19 19.72 6.53
CA LEU A 35 -6.97 18.54 6.88
C LEU A 35 -6.40 17.83 8.11
N ASP A 36 -5.09 17.64 8.15
CA ASP A 36 -4.39 17.01 9.27
C ASP A 36 -4.58 17.79 10.59
N GLU A 37 -4.46 19.12 10.55
CA GLU A 37 -4.71 20.01 11.69
C GLU A 37 -6.15 19.91 12.17
N HIS A 38 -7.13 19.94 11.23
CA HIS A 38 -8.54 19.79 11.56
C HIS A 38 -8.85 18.50 12.31
N PHE A 39 -8.21 17.40 11.93
CA PHE A 39 -8.36 16.10 12.58
C PHE A 39 -7.46 15.90 13.80
N GLY A 40 -6.69 16.90 14.20
CA GLY A 40 -5.84 16.85 15.39
C GLY A 40 -4.60 15.96 15.23
N HIS A 41 -3.99 15.97 14.03
CA HIS A 41 -2.76 15.23 13.70
C HIS A 41 -2.86 13.71 13.96
N PRO A 42 -3.86 13.03 13.38
CA PRO A 42 -4.16 11.63 13.68
C PRO A 42 -2.97 10.70 13.39
N HIS A 43 -2.16 11.02 12.37
CA HIS A 43 -0.97 10.25 11.99
C HIS A 43 0.11 10.16 13.08
N GLN A 44 0.05 11.00 14.13
CA GLN A 44 0.99 10.98 15.27
C GLN A 44 0.57 9.97 16.36
N GLN A 45 -0.59 9.33 16.25
CA GLN A 45 -1.14 8.45 17.27
C GLN A 45 -0.76 6.98 17.09
N PHE A 46 -0.08 6.63 16.00
CA PHE A 46 0.33 5.27 15.69
C PHE A 46 1.69 5.28 14.94
N LYS A 47 2.39 4.16 14.96
CA LYS A 47 3.61 3.99 14.18
C LYS A 47 3.31 3.87 12.70
N THR A 48 4.27 4.26 11.86
CA THR A 48 4.05 4.21 10.40
C THR A 48 5.23 3.59 9.66
N ILE A 49 4.91 2.83 8.59
CA ILE A 49 5.87 2.37 7.59
C ILE A 49 5.45 3.00 6.26
N HIS A 50 6.35 3.75 5.64
CA HIS A 50 6.05 4.51 4.43
C HIS A 50 6.66 3.86 3.20
N ILE A 51 5.83 3.52 2.21
CA ILE A 51 6.24 2.72 1.05
C ILE A 51 6.10 3.51 -0.24
N ALA A 52 7.23 3.78 -0.90
CA ALA A 52 7.28 4.37 -2.23
C ALA A 52 7.85 3.39 -3.26
N GLY A 53 7.80 3.76 -4.53
CA GLY A 53 8.34 2.99 -5.64
C GLY A 53 7.56 3.20 -6.93
N THR A 54 8.04 2.67 -8.03
CA THR A 54 7.28 2.66 -9.29
C THR A 54 6.33 1.47 -9.26
N ASN A 55 6.84 0.26 -9.17
CA ASN A 55 6.07 -0.98 -9.13
C ASN A 55 6.24 -1.71 -7.80
N GLY A 56 5.27 -2.54 -7.43
CA GLY A 56 5.34 -3.41 -6.26
C GLY A 56 5.09 -2.73 -4.92
N LYS A 57 4.66 -1.46 -4.88
CA LYS A 57 4.28 -0.76 -3.64
C LYS A 57 3.17 -1.51 -2.90
N GLY A 58 2.04 -1.74 -3.57
CA GLY A 58 0.89 -2.44 -2.98
C GLY A 58 1.24 -3.83 -2.49
N SER A 59 1.92 -4.65 -3.30
CA SER A 59 2.37 -6.00 -2.89
C SER A 59 3.28 -5.95 -1.67
N CYS A 60 4.24 -5.03 -1.64
CA CYS A 60 5.11 -4.82 -0.49
C CYS A 60 4.32 -4.38 0.75
N SER A 61 3.36 -3.45 0.58
CA SER A 61 2.51 -2.97 1.66
C SER A 61 1.65 -4.08 2.26
N HIS A 62 1.00 -4.89 1.43
CA HIS A 62 0.21 -6.03 1.89
C HIS A 62 1.06 -7.09 2.61
N THR A 63 2.24 -7.40 2.07
CA THR A 63 3.16 -8.38 2.69
C THR A 63 3.62 -7.91 4.06
N ILE A 64 4.06 -6.65 4.18
CA ILE A 64 4.50 -6.09 5.47
C ILE A 64 3.33 -6.05 6.46
N ALA A 65 2.13 -5.64 6.03
CA ALA A 65 0.95 -5.63 6.87
C ALA A 65 0.61 -7.04 7.38
N ALA A 66 0.64 -8.06 6.52
CA ALA A 66 0.40 -9.45 6.91
C ALA A 66 1.42 -9.96 7.94
N VAL A 67 2.72 -9.68 7.73
CA VAL A 67 3.77 -10.07 8.69
C VAL A 67 3.54 -9.42 10.06
N LEU A 68 3.20 -8.13 10.09
CA LEU A 68 2.92 -7.42 11.34
C LEU A 68 1.66 -7.96 12.04
N GLN A 69 0.62 -8.32 11.28
CA GLN A 69 -0.57 -8.98 11.82
C GLN A 69 -0.23 -10.34 12.43
N CYS A 70 0.56 -11.17 11.75
CA CYS A 70 1.04 -12.45 12.28
C CYS A 70 1.89 -12.27 13.55
N ALA A 71 2.55 -11.13 13.71
CA ALA A 71 3.28 -10.76 14.92
C ALA A 71 2.36 -10.24 16.06
N GLY A 72 1.04 -10.18 15.85
CA GLY A 72 0.06 -9.79 16.85
C GLY A 72 -0.26 -8.30 16.92
N TYR A 73 0.23 -7.48 15.99
CA TYR A 73 -0.10 -6.05 15.94
C TYR A 73 -1.47 -5.81 15.30
N ARG A 74 -2.15 -4.75 15.76
CA ARG A 74 -3.30 -4.19 15.07
C ARG A 74 -2.81 -3.26 13.96
N VAL A 75 -2.97 -3.69 12.72
CA VAL A 75 -2.31 -3.07 11.57
C VAL A 75 -3.30 -2.32 10.69
N GLY A 76 -3.06 -1.02 10.51
CA GLY A 76 -3.66 -0.23 9.44
C GLY A 76 -2.94 -0.44 8.11
N LEU A 77 -3.67 -0.47 7.01
CA LEU A 77 -3.12 -0.57 5.66
C LEU A 77 -3.81 0.44 4.75
N PHE A 78 -3.02 1.35 4.18
CA PHE A 78 -3.47 2.32 3.18
C PHE A 78 -2.80 2.04 1.84
N THR A 79 -3.60 1.74 0.81
CA THR A 79 -3.12 1.37 -0.53
C THR A 79 -3.91 2.05 -1.64
N SER A 80 -3.34 2.10 -2.85
CA SER A 80 -4.00 2.67 -4.03
C SER A 80 -3.44 2.08 -5.34
N PRO A 81 -4.26 2.01 -6.40
CA PRO A 81 -5.71 2.25 -6.42
C PRO A 81 -6.52 1.10 -5.82
N HIS A 82 -7.84 1.25 -5.70
CA HIS A 82 -8.77 0.14 -5.51
C HIS A 82 -9.15 -0.49 -6.86
N LEU A 83 -9.60 -1.73 -6.85
CA LEU A 83 -10.03 -2.46 -8.05
C LEU A 83 -11.55 -2.44 -8.22
N ILE A 84 -12.29 -2.74 -7.16
CA ILE A 84 -13.75 -2.88 -7.17
C ILE A 84 -14.41 -1.91 -6.19
N ASP A 85 -13.98 -1.92 -4.93
CA ASP A 85 -14.61 -1.15 -3.84
C ASP A 85 -13.64 -0.09 -3.30
N PHE A 86 -14.11 1.14 -3.15
CA PHE A 86 -13.35 2.24 -2.53
C PHE A 86 -12.67 1.85 -1.22
N ARG A 87 -13.36 1.05 -0.40
CA ARG A 87 -12.92 0.62 0.94
C ARG A 87 -11.66 -0.26 0.92
N GLU A 88 -11.31 -0.83 -0.23
CA GLU A 88 -10.05 -1.57 -0.39
C GLU A 88 -8.82 -0.74 -0.06
N ARG A 89 -8.93 0.59 -0.19
CA ARG A 89 -7.84 1.54 0.09
C ARG A 89 -7.49 1.65 1.57
N ILE A 90 -8.44 1.32 2.46
CA ILE A 90 -8.32 1.54 3.90
C ILE A 90 -8.75 0.27 4.62
N ARG A 91 -7.79 -0.43 5.19
CA ARG A 91 -8.03 -1.70 5.89
C ARG A 91 -7.41 -1.69 7.28
N ILE A 92 -8.01 -2.45 8.20
CA ILE A 92 -7.41 -2.78 9.49
C ILE A 92 -7.48 -4.29 9.67
N ASN A 93 -6.33 -4.93 9.90
CA ASN A 93 -6.21 -6.39 10.00
C ASN A 93 -6.88 -7.14 8.84
N GLY A 94 -6.74 -6.62 7.61
CA GLY A 94 -7.34 -7.18 6.41
C GLY A 94 -8.78 -6.73 6.13
N GLU A 95 -9.53 -6.32 7.15
CA GLU A 95 -10.92 -5.86 7.02
C GLU A 95 -11.00 -4.44 6.47
N MET A 96 -11.87 -4.25 5.49
CA MET A 96 -12.11 -2.94 4.87
C MET A 96 -12.80 -1.98 5.87
N ILE A 97 -12.53 -0.68 5.73
CA ILE A 97 -13.25 0.38 6.46
C ILE A 97 -14.78 0.21 6.29
N PRO A 98 -15.58 0.33 7.36
CA PRO A 98 -17.04 0.22 7.26
C PRO A 98 -17.65 1.32 6.37
N GLU A 99 -18.68 0.99 5.61
CA GLU A 99 -19.43 1.96 4.80
C GLU A 99 -19.96 3.11 5.65
N GLU A 100 -20.49 2.78 6.83
CA GLU A 100 -21.00 3.77 7.78
C GLU A 100 -19.92 4.77 8.19
N TYR A 101 -18.66 4.32 8.42
CA TYR A 101 -17.58 5.24 8.75
C TYR A 101 -17.28 6.21 7.61
N VAL A 102 -17.28 5.73 6.35
CA VAL A 102 -17.07 6.58 5.17
C VAL A 102 -18.19 7.63 5.05
N VAL A 103 -19.45 7.21 5.25
CA VAL A 103 -20.60 8.12 5.23
C VAL A 103 -20.50 9.17 6.32
N ASN A 104 -20.27 8.75 7.57
CA ASN A 104 -20.19 9.65 8.71
C ASN A 104 -19.03 10.65 8.57
N PHE A 105 -17.86 10.19 8.13
CA PHE A 105 -16.71 11.06 7.89
C PHE A 105 -17.05 12.20 6.91
N VAL A 106 -17.73 11.87 5.81
CA VAL A 106 -18.12 12.87 4.82
C VAL A 106 -19.20 13.79 5.39
N GLU A 107 -20.25 13.26 5.99
CA GLU A 107 -21.37 14.07 6.52
C GLU A 107 -20.93 15.03 7.62
N GLU A 108 -20.09 14.59 8.54
CA GLU A 108 -19.64 15.39 9.68
C GLU A 108 -18.63 16.48 9.27
N HIS A 109 -17.80 16.21 8.26
CA HIS A 109 -16.66 17.09 7.97
C HIS A 109 -16.74 17.82 6.62
N ARG A 110 -17.74 17.53 5.76
CA ARG A 110 -17.86 18.15 4.45
C ARG A 110 -17.87 19.66 4.48
N SER A 111 -18.53 20.28 5.47
CA SER A 111 -18.59 21.74 5.62
C SER A 111 -17.22 22.37 5.85
N PHE A 112 -16.26 21.63 6.41
CA PHE A 112 -14.90 22.06 6.60
C PHE A 112 -14.07 21.87 5.31
N PHE A 113 -14.14 20.71 4.69
CA PHE A 113 -13.23 20.41 3.58
C PHE A 113 -13.72 20.92 2.21
N GLU A 114 -15.02 21.11 1.99
CA GLU A 114 -15.56 21.65 0.72
C GLU A 114 -14.88 22.96 0.31
N PRO A 115 -14.73 23.98 1.18
CA PRO A 115 -14.06 25.24 0.82
C PRO A 115 -12.58 25.10 0.48
N LEU A 116 -11.93 24.00 0.93
CA LEU A 116 -10.53 23.73 0.65
C LEU A 116 -10.32 23.08 -0.73
N HIS A 117 -11.38 22.57 -1.34
CA HIS A 117 -11.35 21.85 -2.60
C HIS A 117 -10.24 20.77 -2.63
N PRO A 118 -10.21 19.81 -1.66
CA PRO A 118 -9.19 18.77 -1.64
C PRO A 118 -9.28 17.88 -2.87
N SER A 119 -8.16 17.32 -3.28
CA SER A 119 -8.18 16.21 -4.22
C SER A 119 -8.76 14.94 -3.56
N PHE A 120 -9.23 14.01 -4.38
CA PHE A 120 -9.72 12.72 -3.90
C PHE A 120 -8.70 12.00 -3.03
N PHE A 121 -7.42 12.06 -3.41
CA PHE A 121 -6.36 11.38 -2.67
C PHE A 121 -6.03 12.07 -1.34
N GLU A 122 -6.04 13.40 -1.27
CA GLU A 122 -5.89 14.15 -0.01
C GLU A 122 -7.00 13.80 0.98
N LEU A 123 -8.26 13.75 0.49
CA LEU A 123 -9.40 13.44 1.34
C LEU A 123 -9.39 11.98 1.82
N THR A 124 -9.03 11.05 0.92
CA THR A 124 -8.92 9.62 1.26
C THR A 124 -7.78 9.37 2.25
N THR A 125 -6.66 10.08 2.11
CA THR A 125 -5.53 9.99 3.05
C THR A 125 -5.93 10.50 4.44
N ALA A 126 -6.61 11.65 4.51
CA ALA A 126 -7.09 12.20 5.78
C ALA A 126 -8.09 11.25 6.47
N MET A 127 -9.01 10.67 5.70
CA MET A 127 -9.97 9.66 6.19
C MET A 127 -9.23 8.41 6.75
N ALA A 128 -8.23 7.92 6.03
CA ALA A 128 -7.45 6.76 6.47
C ALA A 128 -6.72 7.03 7.79
N PHE A 129 -6.03 8.15 7.91
CA PHE A 129 -5.30 8.50 9.13
C PHE A 129 -6.24 8.70 10.31
N ARG A 130 -7.38 9.36 10.09
CA ARG A 130 -8.39 9.53 11.13
C ARG A 130 -8.97 8.19 11.56
N TYR A 131 -9.33 7.32 10.62
CA TYR A 131 -9.85 5.99 10.92
C TYR A 131 -8.84 5.14 11.71
N PHE A 132 -7.57 5.14 11.33
CA PHE A 132 -6.53 4.41 12.05
C PHE A 132 -6.34 4.90 13.48
N ALA A 133 -6.39 6.21 13.70
CA ALA A 133 -6.32 6.80 15.04
C ALA A 133 -7.54 6.42 15.89
N ASP A 134 -8.76 6.57 15.36
CA ASP A 134 -10.00 6.19 16.06
C ASP A 134 -10.03 4.72 16.44
N GLN A 135 -9.49 3.87 15.57
CA GLN A 135 -9.41 2.43 15.78
C GLN A 135 -8.17 2.00 16.58
N LYS A 136 -7.30 2.93 16.99
CA LYS A 136 -6.11 2.70 17.80
C LYS A 136 -5.22 1.61 17.23
N VAL A 137 -4.87 1.72 15.95
CA VAL A 137 -3.91 0.79 15.35
C VAL A 137 -2.53 0.96 15.99
N ASP A 138 -1.77 -0.13 16.12
CA ASP A 138 -0.40 -0.07 16.64
C ASP A 138 0.56 0.50 15.59
N VAL A 139 0.35 0.10 14.34
CA VAL A 139 1.18 0.49 13.19
C VAL A 139 0.33 0.56 11.93
N ALA A 140 0.61 1.52 11.06
CA ALA A 140 0.00 1.62 9.75
C ALA A 140 1.06 1.52 8.64
N VAL A 141 0.79 0.70 7.64
CA VAL A 141 1.57 0.60 6.40
C VAL A 141 0.91 1.52 5.38
N ILE A 142 1.66 2.54 4.95
CA ILE A 142 1.16 3.64 4.14
C ILE A 142 1.83 3.62 2.77
N GLU A 143 1.06 3.34 1.73
CA GLU A 143 1.51 3.41 0.35
C GLU A 143 1.43 4.84 -0.18
N VAL A 144 2.51 5.33 -0.78
CA VAL A 144 2.57 6.59 -1.53
C VAL A 144 1.69 6.49 -2.78
N GLY A 145 0.84 7.48 -3.02
CA GLY A 145 0.03 7.54 -4.24
C GLY A 145 0.88 7.80 -5.48
N MET A 146 1.61 8.93 -5.50
CA MET A 146 2.46 9.30 -6.63
C MET A 146 3.72 10.04 -6.17
N GLY A 147 4.87 9.66 -6.73
CA GLY A 147 6.15 10.30 -6.41
C GLY A 147 6.63 9.96 -5.01
N GLY A 148 6.49 10.88 -4.08
CA GLY A 148 6.87 10.77 -2.68
C GLY A 148 7.00 12.13 -2.00
N ARG A 149 7.91 13.00 -2.46
CA ARG A 149 8.23 14.29 -1.82
C ARG A 149 7.00 15.19 -1.60
N LEU A 150 6.11 15.27 -2.56
CA LEU A 150 4.88 16.10 -2.53
C LEU A 150 3.61 15.23 -2.47
N ASP A 151 3.74 13.95 -2.16
CA ASP A 151 2.58 13.10 -1.91
C ASP A 151 1.92 13.44 -0.58
N CYS A 152 0.60 13.47 -0.54
CA CYS A 152 -0.12 13.86 0.68
C CYS A 152 0.09 12.89 1.85
N THR A 153 0.55 11.65 1.60
CA THR A 153 0.98 10.75 2.67
C THR A 153 2.28 11.20 3.33
N ASN A 154 3.08 12.09 2.70
CA ASN A 154 4.41 12.45 3.16
C ASN A 154 4.44 13.47 4.33
N ILE A 155 3.30 13.75 4.96
CA ILE A 155 3.21 14.49 6.20
C ILE A 155 3.66 13.66 7.42
N ILE A 156 3.71 12.33 7.29
CA ILE A 156 4.13 11.43 8.36
C ILE A 156 5.64 11.49 8.61
N HIS A 157 6.04 11.13 9.84
CA HIS A 157 7.43 10.82 10.20
C HIS A 157 7.50 9.32 10.54
N PRO A 158 7.79 8.47 9.55
CA PRO A 158 7.66 7.03 9.71
C PRO A 158 8.78 6.43 10.57
N ASP A 159 8.53 5.22 11.11
CA ASP A 159 9.55 4.41 11.79
C ASP A 159 10.46 3.67 10.78
N LEU A 160 9.95 3.46 9.55
CA LEU A 160 10.68 2.82 8.45
C LEU A 160 10.20 3.37 7.11
N CYS A 161 11.14 3.65 6.21
CA CYS A 161 10.87 3.92 4.80
C CYS A 161 11.24 2.73 3.93
N VAL A 162 10.43 2.44 2.91
CA VAL A 162 10.74 1.44 1.89
C VAL A 162 10.59 2.04 0.50
N ILE A 163 11.55 1.83 -0.39
CA ILE A 163 11.45 2.21 -1.79
C ILE A 163 11.69 0.97 -2.65
N THR A 164 10.64 0.45 -3.28
CA THR A 164 10.67 -0.84 -3.96
C THR A 164 11.59 -0.87 -5.18
N ASN A 165 11.34 0.02 -6.13
CA ASN A 165 12.14 0.18 -7.35
C ASN A 165 11.88 1.52 -8.03
N ILE A 166 12.67 1.82 -9.07
CA ILE A 166 12.50 2.99 -9.94
C ILE A 166 12.37 2.53 -11.38
N GLY A 167 11.29 2.97 -12.01
CA GLY A 167 11.01 2.85 -13.43
C GLY A 167 10.51 4.18 -14.01
N LEU A 168 10.43 4.26 -15.31
CA LEU A 168 9.80 5.40 -15.98
C LEU A 168 8.28 5.28 -15.83
N ASP A 169 7.71 6.20 -15.08
CA ASP A 169 6.27 6.28 -14.83
C ASP A 169 5.92 7.72 -14.44
N HIS A 170 4.71 8.15 -14.78
CA HIS A 170 4.24 9.52 -14.52
C HIS A 170 5.27 10.61 -14.92
N THR A 171 5.96 10.40 -16.03
CA THR A 171 7.12 11.23 -16.45
C THR A 171 6.77 12.71 -16.63
N GLN A 172 5.54 13.03 -16.97
CA GLN A 172 5.02 14.39 -17.07
C GLN A 172 5.00 15.15 -15.72
N TYR A 173 5.03 14.44 -14.58
CA TYR A 173 4.99 15.03 -13.23
C TYR A 173 6.27 14.79 -12.44
N LEU A 174 6.85 13.60 -12.57
CA LEU A 174 8.01 13.19 -11.78
C LEU A 174 9.34 13.43 -12.51
N GLY A 175 9.25 13.81 -13.80
CA GLY A 175 10.39 14.03 -14.67
C GLY A 175 10.70 12.83 -15.57
N ASP A 176 11.45 13.12 -16.63
CA ASP A 176 11.70 12.26 -17.79
C ASP A 176 12.92 11.33 -17.64
N THR A 177 13.53 11.28 -16.45
CA THR A 177 14.67 10.42 -16.17
C THR A 177 14.52 9.66 -14.88
N LEU A 178 15.10 8.45 -14.81
CA LEU A 178 15.09 7.62 -13.58
C LEU A 178 15.66 8.37 -12.37
N THR A 179 16.63 9.26 -12.57
CA THR A 179 17.21 10.05 -11.48
C THR A 179 16.29 11.15 -10.98
N LYS A 180 15.46 11.77 -11.82
CA LYS A 180 14.45 12.73 -11.40
C LYS A 180 13.36 12.02 -10.61
N ILE A 181 12.85 10.90 -11.13
CA ILE A 181 11.85 10.07 -10.44
C ILE A 181 12.39 9.57 -9.09
N ALA A 182 13.65 9.12 -9.05
CA ALA A 182 14.29 8.70 -7.82
C ALA A 182 14.37 9.83 -6.77
N LYS A 183 14.63 11.08 -7.18
CA LYS A 183 14.65 12.24 -6.28
C LYS A 183 13.27 12.51 -5.66
N GLU A 184 12.21 12.41 -6.44
CA GLU A 184 10.84 12.57 -5.93
C GLU A 184 10.50 11.46 -4.92
N LYS A 185 10.83 10.20 -5.24
CA LYS A 185 10.58 9.09 -4.32
C LYS A 185 11.49 9.13 -3.06
N ALA A 186 12.73 9.57 -3.20
CA ALA A 186 13.63 9.79 -2.08
C ALA A 186 13.13 10.86 -1.07
N GLY A 187 12.13 11.66 -1.46
CA GLY A 187 11.49 12.65 -0.59
C GLY A 187 10.78 12.05 0.63
N ILE A 188 10.52 10.74 0.66
CA ILE A 188 9.98 10.07 1.85
C ILE A 188 11.04 9.77 2.92
N ILE A 189 12.33 9.85 2.59
CA ILE A 189 13.43 9.59 3.53
C ILE A 189 13.51 10.76 4.52
N LYS A 190 13.31 10.47 5.79
CA LYS A 190 13.27 11.45 6.89
C LYS A 190 14.54 11.39 7.73
N GLU A 191 14.73 12.42 8.53
CA GLU A 191 15.89 12.54 9.42
C GLU A 191 15.96 11.36 10.40
N GLY A 192 17.09 10.64 10.41
CA GLY A 192 17.33 9.52 11.30
C GLY A 192 16.51 8.25 11.04
N VAL A 193 15.57 8.27 10.10
CA VAL A 193 14.67 7.15 9.83
C VAL A 193 15.34 6.13 8.90
N PRO A 194 15.40 4.84 9.27
CA PRO A 194 15.95 3.81 8.41
C PRO A 194 15.17 3.68 7.09
N VAL A 195 15.89 3.39 6.01
CA VAL A 195 15.30 3.19 4.69
C VAL A 195 15.84 1.92 4.04
N VAL A 196 14.92 1.10 3.52
CA VAL A 196 15.24 -0.09 2.72
C VAL A 196 14.94 0.19 1.25
N ILE A 197 15.92 -0.04 0.40
CA ILE A 197 15.83 0.09 -1.06
C ILE A 197 15.77 -1.29 -1.68
N GLY A 198 14.69 -1.64 -2.38
CA GLY A 198 14.52 -2.93 -3.03
C GLY A 198 15.49 -3.11 -4.20
N ARG A 199 15.35 -2.30 -5.25
CA ARG A 199 16.20 -2.36 -6.44
C ARG A 199 16.66 -0.97 -6.88
N ALA A 200 17.97 -0.72 -6.81
CA ALA A 200 18.58 0.47 -7.36
C ALA A 200 20.00 0.20 -7.84
N GLN A 201 20.39 0.80 -8.96
CA GLN A 201 21.73 0.67 -9.55
C GLN A 201 22.24 2.01 -10.08
N GLY A 202 23.54 2.14 -10.27
CA GLY A 202 24.18 3.28 -10.95
C GLY A 202 23.79 4.64 -10.37
N ALA A 203 23.27 5.52 -11.20
CA ALA A 203 22.90 6.88 -10.83
C ALA A 203 21.71 6.92 -9.85
N VAL A 204 20.76 6.00 -9.96
CA VAL A 204 19.61 5.89 -9.05
C VAL A 204 20.07 5.53 -7.64
N LYS A 205 20.98 4.55 -7.50
CA LYS A 205 21.57 4.18 -6.22
C LYS A 205 22.26 5.38 -5.56
N ARG A 206 23.03 6.17 -6.34
CA ARG A 206 23.68 7.39 -5.82
C ARG A 206 22.67 8.39 -5.27
N VAL A 207 21.52 8.59 -5.92
CA VAL A 207 20.46 9.50 -5.42
C VAL A 207 20.03 9.08 -4.01
N PHE A 208 19.72 7.81 -3.80
CA PHE A 208 19.28 7.33 -2.48
C PHE A 208 20.37 7.39 -1.43
N THR A 209 21.60 6.97 -1.79
CA THR A 209 22.76 7.07 -0.85
C THR A 209 23.02 8.51 -0.40
N MET A 210 22.97 9.47 -1.35
CA MET A 210 23.16 10.89 -1.02
C MET A 210 22.03 11.43 -0.16
N LYS A 211 20.77 11.05 -0.47
CA LYS A 211 19.62 11.50 0.32
C LYS A 211 19.63 10.92 1.73
N ALA A 212 19.95 9.65 1.88
CA ALA A 212 20.08 9.00 3.17
C ALA A 212 21.20 9.65 4.01
N LYS A 213 22.35 9.95 3.38
CA LYS A 213 23.44 10.68 4.06
C LYS A 213 23.00 12.10 4.48
N GLU A 214 22.31 12.83 3.61
CA GLU A 214 21.74 14.16 3.93
C GLU A 214 20.82 14.11 5.16
N LYS A 215 20.08 13.00 5.31
CA LYS A 215 19.09 12.79 6.36
C LYS A 215 19.60 11.96 7.53
N ASN A 216 20.90 11.68 7.63
CA ASN A 216 21.46 10.80 8.65
C ASN A 216 20.67 9.48 8.80
N ALA A 217 20.02 9.02 7.71
CA ALA A 217 19.16 7.85 7.66
C ALA A 217 20.00 6.59 7.43
N PRO A 218 19.89 5.57 8.28
CA PRO A 218 20.44 4.25 7.96
C PRO A 218 19.83 3.73 6.64
N ILE A 219 20.67 3.31 5.71
CA ILE A 219 20.20 2.82 4.40
C ILE A 219 20.66 1.40 4.16
N GLU A 220 19.72 0.55 3.73
CA GLU A 220 19.98 -0.82 3.32
C GLU A 220 19.49 -1.06 1.90
N TYR A 221 20.24 -1.89 1.17
CA TYR A 221 19.88 -2.35 -0.18
C TYR A 221 19.55 -3.83 -0.12
N ALA A 222 18.27 -4.18 -0.28
CA ALA A 222 17.75 -5.53 -0.09
C ALA A 222 18.52 -6.60 -0.91
N ARG A 223 18.96 -6.26 -2.13
CA ARG A 223 19.76 -7.19 -2.95
C ARG A 223 21.20 -7.38 -2.50
N GLU A 224 21.78 -6.46 -1.77
CA GLU A 224 23.20 -6.51 -1.37
C GLU A 224 23.35 -7.22 -0.02
N ASN A 225 22.35 -7.15 0.83
CA ASN A 225 22.31 -7.79 2.14
C ASN A 225 21.66 -9.17 2.12
N ALA A 226 21.36 -9.67 0.94
CA ALA A 226 20.67 -10.94 0.72
C ALA A 226 21.53 -12.16 1.08
N ARG A 227 21.91 -12.31 2.35
CA ARG A 227 22.33 -13.62 2.91
C ARG A 227 21.19 -14.67 2.90
N TYR A 228 19.99 -14.27 2.46
CA TYR A 228 18.77 -15.08 2.40
C TYR A 228 18.30 -15.37 0.97
N TRP A 229 19.02 -14.89 -0.07
CA TRP A 229 18.64 -15.08 -1.48
C TRP A 229 19.38 -16.25 -2.17
N ASP A 230 19.85 -17.25 -1.41
CA ASP A 230 20.03 -18.60 -1.97
C ASP A 230 18.69 -19.33 -2.21
N MET A 231 17.57 -18.66 -1.96
CA MET A 231 16.31 -19.01 -2.62
C MET A 231 16.47 -18.61 -4.09
N GLU A 232 16.83 -19.54 -4.94
CA GLU A 232 16.64 -19.41 -6.39
C GLU A 232 15.25 -18.82 -6.61
N ILE A 233 15.18 -17.70 -7.33
CA ILE A 233 13.89 -17.25 -7.88
C ILE A 233 13.43 -18.43 -8.71
N VAL A 234 12.45 -19.18 -8.20
CA VAL A 234 11.95 -20.37 -8.90
C VAL A 234 11.47 -19.87 -10.26
N PRO A 235 12.08 -20.28 -11.36
CA PRO A 235 11.66 -19.84 -12.68
C PRO A 235 10.17 -20.12 -12.84
N TYR A 236 9.44 -19.25 -13.54
CA TYR A 236 7.99 -19.41 -13.77
C TYR A 236 7.62 -20.82 -14.29
N SER A 237 8.52 -21.43 -15.10
CA SER A 237 8.40 -22.84 -15.53
C SER A 237 8.34 -23.83 -14.37
N LYS A 238 9.13 -23.62 -13.30
CA LYS A 238 9.09 -24.47 -12.10
C LYS A 238 7.86 -24.21 -11.23
N LEU A 239 7.34 -22.99 -11.22
CA LEU A 239 6.05 -22.69 -10.55
C LEU A 239 4.91 -23.45 -11.22
N GLN A 240 4.92 -23.61 -12.53
CA GLN A 240 3.94 -24.43 -13.26
C GLN A 240 4.05 -25.93 -12.93
N GLU A 241 5.24 -26.42 -12.62
CA GLU A 241 5.45 -27.82 -12.17
C GLU A 241 4.96 -28.06 -10.73
N ILE A 242 5.11 -27.05 -9.86
CA ILE A 242 4.73 -27.12 -8.44
C ILE A 242 3.19 -26.88 -8.27
N ARG A 243 2.58 -26.12 -9.17
CA ARG A 243 1.16 -25.75 -9.11
C ARG A 243 0.22 -26.94 -8.92
N PRO A 244 0.30 -28.06 -9.68
CA PRO A 244 -0.56 -29.22 -9.47
C PRO A 244 -0.40 -29.86 -8.08
N MET A 245 0.83 -29.82 -7.52
CA MET A 245 1.06 -30.31 -6.16
C MET A 245 0.41 -29.41 -5.11
N MET A 246 0.47 -28.08 -5.29
CA MET A 246 -0.18 -27.12 -4.40
C MET A 246 -1.70 -27.26 -4.48
N ASP A 247 -2.24 -27.35 -5.69
CA ASP A 247 -3.68 -27.53 -5.91
C ASP A 247 -4.19 -28.84 -5.27
N ASN A 248 -3.46 -29.93 -5.40
CA ASN A 248 -3.78 -31.20 -4.72
C ASN A 248 -3.68 -31.11 -3.20
N THR A 249 -2.71 -30.36 -2.68
CA THR A 249 -2.55 -30.16 -1.23
C THR A 249 -3.70 -29.33 -0.66
N ILE A 250 -4.09 -28.25 -1.35
CA ILE A 250 -5.22 -27.41 -0.99
C ILE A 250 -6.53 -28.25 -1.02
N GLN A 251 -6.73 -29.04 -2.06
CA GLN A 251 -7.90 -29.93 -2.18
C GLN A 251 -7.94 -30.95 -1.04
N SER A 252 -6.80 -31.58 -0.74
CA SER A 252 -6.71 -32.54 0.37
C SER A 252 -7.01 -31.91 1.73
N MET A 253 -6.57 -30.64 1.94
CA MET A 253 -6.87 -29.90 3.15
C MET A 253 -8.36 -29.56 3.27
N HIS A 254 -9.04 -29.21 2.16
CA HIS A 254 -10.50 -29.02 2.16
C HIS A 254 -11.23 -30.30 2.54
N GLU A 255 -10.87 -31.43 1.95
CA GLU A 255 -11.45 -32.73 2.23
C GLU A 255 -11.23 -33.16 3.70
N MET A 256 -10.05 -32.85 4.25
CA MET A 256 -9.78 -33.10 5.69
C MET A 256 -10.63 -32.22 6.59
N ILE A 257 -10.80 -30.94 6.27
CA ILE A 257 -11.66 -30.02 7.05
C ILE A 257 -13.13 -30.46 7.03
N GLU A 258 -13.63 -30.91 5.86
CA GLU A 258 -14.99 -31.43 5.72
C GLU A 258 -15.20 -32.74 6.48
N ALA A 259 -14.13 -33.54 6.65
CA ALA A 259 -14.18 -34.81 7.38
C ALA A 259 -13.98 -34.65 8.91
N MET A 260 -13.65 -33.46 9.39
CA MET A 260 -13.50 -33.18 10.83
C MET A 260 -14.85 -33.08 11.51
N ASP A 261 -15.06 -33.89 12.53
CA ASP A 261 -16.30 -33.94 13.33
C ASP A 261 -16.38 -32.70 14.26
N GLU A 262 -17.59 -32.31 14.69
CA GLU A 262 -17.87 -31.13 15.55
C GLU A 262 -17.02 -31.04 16.83
N GLN A 263 -16.43 -32.15 17.27
CA GLN A 263 -15.54 -32.18 18.44
C GLN A 263 -14.14 -31.61 18.23
N SER A 264 -13.76 -31.30 17.00
CA SER A 264 -12.44 -30.77 16.61
C SER A 264 -12.50 -29.36 15.98
N GLU A 265 -13.50 -28.58 16.36
CA GLU A 265 -13.77 -27.26 15.73
C GLU A 265 -12.57 -26.28 15.81
N GLU A 266 -11.76 -26.37 16.87
CA GLU A 266 -10.58 -25.52 17.05
C GLU A 266 -9.46 -25.91 16.08
N GLU A 267 -9.24 -27.20 15.83
CA GLU A 267 -8.28 -27.71 14.85
C GLU A 267 -8.76 -27.43 13.41
N ALA A 268 -10.06 -27.58 13.14
CA ALA A 268 -10.69 -27.22 11.88
C ALA A 268 -10.55 -25.71 11.59
N ASN A 269 -10.69 -24.84 12.60
CA ASN A 269 -10.51 -23.39 12.47
C ASN A 269 -9.04 -23.01 12.22
N GLN A 270 -8.08 -23.68 12.86
CA GLN A 270 -6.65 -23.48 12.59
C GLN A 270 -6.30 -23.90 11.16
N MET A 271 -6.88 -25.00 10.67
CA MET A 271 -6.68 -25.48 9.32
C MET A 271 -7.35 -24.59 8.27
N ARG A 272 -8.55 -24.04 8.57
CA ARG A 272 -9.22 -23.02 7.73
C ARG A 272 -8.40 -21.74 7.64
N GLN A 273 -7.76 -21.31 8.74
CA GLN A 273 -6.86 -20.17 8.73
C GLN A 273 -5.60 -20.44 7.88
N ALA A 274 -5.02 -21.64 7.99
CA ALA A 274 -3.89 -22.04 7.15
C ALA A 274 -4.28 -22.12 5.67
N LEU A 275 -5.49 -22.58 5.35
CA LEU A 275 -6.06 -22.61 4.00
C LEU A 275 -6.29 -21.20 3.44
N LEU A 276 -6.83 -20.29 4.24
CA LEU A 276 -6.96 -18.87 3.87
C LEU A 276 -5.60 -18.22 3.56
N MET A 277 -4.56 -18.63 4.27
CA MET A 277 -3.18 -18.20 3.97
C MET A 277 -2.66 -18.81 2.65
N LEU A 278 -3.07 -20.01 2.30
CA LEU A 278 -2.73 -20.66 1.02
C LEU A 278 -3.61 -20.15 -0.13
N ASP A 279 -4.88 -19.82 0.09
CA ASP A 279 -5.79 -19.18 -0.87
C ASP A 279 -5.43 -17.72 -1.21
N LEU A 280 -4.53 -17.12 -0.46
CA LEU A 280 -3.79 -15.94 -0.94
C LEU A 280 -3.03 -16.26 -2.25
N SER A 281 -2.82 -17.54 -2.57
CA SER A 281 -2.35 -18.00 -3.88
C SER A 281 -3.33 -17.66 -5.02
N ASP A 282 -4.65 -17.58 -4.78
CA ASP A 282 -5.61 -17.17 -5.82
C ASP A 282 -5.56 -15.66 -6.10
N SER A 283 -5.23 -14.85 -5.10
CA SER A 283 -4.89 -13.43 -5.32
C SER A 283 -3.59 -13.29 -6.12
N LEU A 284 -2.62 -14.19 -5.94
CA LEU A 284 -1.42 -14.30 -6.77
C LEU A 284 -1.74 -14.82 -8.19
N ARG A 285 -2.73 -15.70 -8.36
CA ARG A 285 -3.21 -16.14 -9.70
C ARG A 285 -3.84 -15.00 -10.48
N THR A 286 -4.60 -14.14 -9.81
CA THR A 286 -5.21 -12.95 -10.44
C THR A 286 -4.12 -11.92 -10.80
N LEU A 287 -3.08 -11.77 -9.98
CA LEU A 287 -1.91 -10.94 -10.27
C LEU A 287 -1.09 -11.49 -11.46
N ASP A 288 -0.93 -12.81 -11.58
CA ASP A 288 -0.28 -13.42 -12.73
C ASP A 288 -1.04 -13.18 -14.04
N GLN A 289 -2.37 -13.23 -14.02
CA GLN A 289 -3.20 -12.91 -15.19
C GLN A 289 -3.11 -11.44 -15.57
N ILE A 290 -3.05 -10.55 -14.60
CA ILE A 290 -2.86 -9.11 -14.82
C ILE A 290 -1.44 -8.82 -15.33
N CYS A 291 -0.41 -9.47 -14.79
CA CYS A 291 0.96 -9.34 -15.28
C CYS A 291 1.15 -9.89 -16.71
N LEU A 292 0.47 -10.97 -17.08
CA LEU A 292 0.49 -11.51 -18.45
C LEU A 292 -0.20 -10.59 -19.47
N LEU A 293 -1.28 -9.90 -19.07
CA LEU A 293 -1.93 -8.89 -19.91
C LEU A 293 -1.03 -7.65 -20.13
N TYR A 294 -0.26 -7.26 -19.12
CA TYR A 294 0.65 -6.10 -19.23
C TYR A 294 1.97 -6.40 -19.96
N THR A 295 2.39 -7.66 -20.06
CA THR A 295 3.62 -8.04 -20.79
C THR A 295 3.37 -8.39 -22.25
N SER A 296 2.13 -8.72 -22.65
CA SER A 296 1.78 -8.96 -24.06
C SER A 296 1.61 -7.68 -24.86
N ASP A 297 1.22 -6.56 -24.23
CA ASP A 297 1.06 -5.26 -24.91
C ASP A 297 2.36 -4.45 -25.00
N ALA A 298 3.47 -4.94 -24.43
CA ALA A 298 4.78 -4.27 -24.50
C ALA A 298 5.72 -4.87 -25.56
N ALA A 299 5.23 -5.76 -26.41
CA ALA A 299 6.02 -6.48 -27.43
C ALA A 299 5.59 -6.19 -28.89
N ASP A 300 4.72 -5.17 -29.12
CA ASP A 300 4.43 -4.66 -30.48
C ASP A 300 4.86 -3.19 -30.62
#